data_42bf583e333b2105ef5fc4cfb266b13b
#
_entry.id   42bf583e333b2105ef5fc4cfb266b13b
#
_cell.length_a   1.000
_cell.length_b   1.000
_cell.length_c   1.000
_cell.angle_alpha   90.00
_cell.angle_beta   90.00
_cell.angle_gamma   90.00
#
_symmetry.space_group_name_H-M   'P 1'
#
loop_
_entity.id
_entity.type
_entity.pdbx_description
1 polymer ?
#
loop_
_entity_poly.entity_id
_entity_poly.type
_entity_poly.pdbx_seq_one_letter_code
_entity_poly.pdbx_strand_id
1 'polypeptide(L)'
;MKKNAFYAQSGGVTSVINATAAALILESKKHKSKIDKVYAGKNGILGALNEELIDTSKESISAIKSLRSRPGGVFGSCRVKLKSLKENKKEYERLVEVFKAHNIGYFFYNGGNDSADTAFKVSQISKKLGYPINCIAIPKTVDNDLAVTDCCPGFGSAAKYIATSTLEASLDVASMSETSTKVFILEVMGRHAGWMAASSALARKDKNDPPHIILMPEVVFNQRKFLTKIKDTVKKYGYCVIVASEGVKNTKGKFLAESNTKDAFGHTQLGGVAPYLSSLINKKLKLKNHWAVSDYLQRSARHVASKTDLLHAEAVGIYAVRYAVKGMNGVMPVIVRNKKKNYSWKIEPAPLSKIANVEKKIPKSFITKDGFNINSKAINYLRPLIIGEVFPEFEEGIPKLSNLKLLLVPKKLKKWSA
;
A
#
# COMPACT_ATOMS: atom_id res chain seq x y z
N MET A 1 -14.26 31.90 -6.82
CA MET A 1 -12.93 32.29 -6.25
C MET A 1 -12.00 31.09 -6.31
N LYS A 2 -10.70 31.32 -6.60
CA LYS A 2 -9.67 30.29 -6.50
C LYS A 2 -9.49 29.83 -5.06
N LYS A 3 -9.22 28.55 -4.86
CA LYS A 3 -8.91 27.95 -3.58
C LYS A 3 -7.57 27.25 -3.63
N ASN A 4 -6.90 27.10 -2.48
CA ASN A 4 -5.75 26.24 -2.36
C ASN A 4 -6.19 24.79 -2.17
N ALA A 5 -5.30 23.87 -2.50
CA ALA A 5 -5.43 22.45 -2.23
C ALA A 5 -4.50 22.03 -1.10
N PHE A 6 -4.95 21.09 -0.29
CA PHE A 6 -4.13 20.39 0.69
C PHE A 6 -3.98 18.92 0.30
N TYR A 7 -2.74 18.44 0.23
CA TYR A 7 -2.39 17.05 -0.05
C TYR A 7 -1.71 16.44 1.16
N ALA A 8 -2.12 15.25 1.56
CA ALA A 8 -1.49 14.53 2.67
C ALA A 8 -1.28 13.06 2.34
N GLN A 9 -0.15 12.51 2.79
CA GLN A 9 0.19 11.09 2.74
C GLN A 9 -0.17 10.43 4.07
N SER A 10 -0.69 9.21 4.04
CA SER A 10 -1.17 8.54 5.24
C SER A 10 -0.83 7.05 5.27
N GLY A 11 -0.48 6.58 6.46
CA GLY A 11 -0.15 5.18 6.72
C GLY A 11 1.20 4.75 6.17
N GLY A 12 1.39 3.45 5.98
CA GLY A 12 2.59 2.89 5.36
C GLY A 12 2.76 3.40 3.94
N VAL A 13 3.96 3.84 3.58
CA VAL A 13 4.27 4.36 2.25
C VAL A 13 4.47 3.22 1.24
N THR A 14 4.43 3.54 -0.06
CA THR A 14 4.70 2.61 -1.15
C THR A 14 5.80 3.16 -2.05
N SER A 15 6.39 2.32 -2.87
CA SER A 15 7.43 2.72 -3.84
C SER A 15 6.92 3.70 -4.91
N VAL A 16 5.60 3.89 -5.05
CA VAL A 16 4.98 4.77 -6.06
C VAL A 16 4.15 5.91 -5.47
N ILE A 17 4.12 6.08 -4.14
CA ILE A 17 3.29 7.11 -3.50
C ILE A 17 3.67 8.53 -3.94
N ASN A 18 4.96 8.79 -4.16
CA ASN A 18 5.44 10.09 -4.61
C ASN A 18 5.12 10.35 -6.10
N ALA A 19 4.96 9.32 -6.91
CA ALA A 19 4.48 9.47 -8.29
C ALA A 19 3.03 10.01 -8.31
N THR A 20 2.18 9.52 -7.39
CA THR A 20 0.85 10.08 -7.17
C THR A 20 0.91 11.56 -6.78
N ALA A 21 1.78 11.90 -5.82
CA ALA A 21 1.97 13.29 -5.38
C ALA A 21 2.43 14.21 -6.53
N ALA A 22 3.45 13.77 -7.29
CA ALA A 22 3.94 14.51 -8.46
C ALA A 22 2.85 14.75 -9.50
N ALA A 23 2.12 13.69 -9.86
CA ALA A 23 1.05 13.76 -10.84
C ALA A 23 -0.07 14.71 -10.39
N LEU A 24 -0.48 14.66 -9.13
CA LEU A 24 -1.47 15.56 -8.54
C LEU A 24 -1.00 17.02 -8.57
N ILE A 25 0.23 17.31 -8.14
CA ILE A 25 0.78 18.66 -8.10
C ILE A 25 0.88 19.23 -9.54
N LEU A 26 1.38 18.43 -10.48
CA LEU A 26 1.51 18.86 -11.88
C LEU A 26 0.15 19.05 -12.55
N GLU A 27 -0.83 18.18 -12.31
CA GLU A 27 -2.19 18.34 -12.86
C GLU A 27 -2.87 19.57 -12.26
N SER A 28 -2.70 19.83 -10.94
CA SER A 28 -3.26 21.03 -10.30
C SER A 28 -2.78 22.32 -10.96
N LYS A 29 -1.52 22.38 -11.43
CA LYS A 29 -0.97 23.54 -12.16
C LYS A 29 -1.68 23.81 -13.49
N LYS A 30 -2.38 22.83 -14.08
CA LYS A 30 -3.19 23.02 -15.31
C LYS A 30 -4.56 23.64 -15.01
N HIS A 31 -5.00 23.65 -13.77
CA HIS A 31 -6.31 24.14 -13.33
C HIS A 31 -6.22 25.43 -12.52
N LYS A 32 -5.35 26.37 -12.92
CA LYS A 32 -5.08 27.64 -12.24
C LYS A 32 -6.30 28.55 -12.02
N SER A 33 -7.37 28.37 -12.76
CA SER A 33 -8.64 29.08 -12.54
C SER A 33 -9.41 28.57 -11.31
N LYS A 34 -9.14 27.36 -10.84
CA LYS A 34 -9.79 26.70 -9.70
C LYS A 34 -8.85 26.54 -8.50
N ILE A 35 -7.64 26.02 -8.75
CA ILE A 35 -6.63 25.74 -7.74
C ILE A 35 -5.49 26.75 -7.88
N ASP A 36 -5.22 27.51 -6.81
CA ASP A 36 -4.12 28.49 -6.78
C ASP A 36 -2.80 27.79 -6.47
N LYS A 37 -2.72 27.14 -5.29
CA LYS A 37 -1.54 26.43 -4.81
C LYS A 37 -1.92 25.06 -4.28
N VAL A 38 -0.94 24.14 -4.26
CA VAL A 38 -1.01 22.88 -3.54
C VAL A 38 -0.07 22.96 -2.34
N TYR A 39 -0.64 22.83 -1.15
CA TYR A 39 0.12 22.67 0.09
C TYR A 39 0.18 21.18 0.45
N ALA A 40 1.36 20.69 0.78
CA ALA A 40 1.52 19.34 1.29
C ALA A 40 1.64 19.38 2.82
N GLY A 41 0.93 18.49 3.51
CA GLY A 41 1.02 18.36 4.96
C GLY A 41 2.33 17.68 5.37
N LYS A 42 3.17 18.36 6.17
CA LYS A 42 4.34 17.75 6.79
C LYS A 42 3.87 16.65 7.74
N ASN A 43 4.30 15.42 7.48
CA ASN A 43 3.81 14.24 8.22
C ASN A 43 2.28 14.03 8.11
N GLY A 44 1.76 14.14 6.88
CA GLY A 44 0.36 13.82 6.60
C GLY A 44 -0.62 14.83 7.20
N ILE A 45 -1.73 14.34 7.78
CA ILE A 45 -2.77 15.20 8.35
C ILE A 45 -2.29 15.96 9.60
N LEU A 46 -1.25 15.47 10.28
CA LEU A 46 -0.63 16.20 11.39
C LEU A 46 -0.12 17.56 10.94
N GLY A 47 0.37 17.66 9.71
CA GLY A 47 0.78 18.94 9.12
C GLY A 47 -0.36 19.95 9.04
N ALA A 48 -1.60 19.50 8.79
CA ALA A 48 -2.75 20.40 8.86
C ALA A 48 -3.08 20.80 10.30
N LEU A 49 -3.12 19.85 11.24
CA LEU A 49 -3.43 20.14 12.64
C LEU A 49 -2.41 21.08 13.28
N ASN A 50 -1.12 20.90 12.98
CA ASN A 50 -0.02 21.71 13.48
C ASN A 50 0.25 22.97 12.65
N GLU A 51 -0.50 23.17 11.55
CA GLU A 51 -0.27 24.26 10.58
C GLU A 51 1.16 24.23 10.01
N GLU A 52 1.66 23.03 9.71
CA GLU A 52 2.95 22.79 9.04
C GLU A 52 2.69 22.40 7.58
N LEU A 53 2.40 23.41 6.77
CA LEU A 53 2.01 23.28 5.35
C LEU A 53 3.23 23.56 4.46
N ILE A 54 3.65 22.59 3.65
CA ILE A 54 4.74 22.73 2.69
C ILE A 54 4.20 23.35 1.40
N ASP A 55 4.74 24.51 0.98
CA ASP A 55 4.35 25.15 -0.27
C ASP A 55 5.04 24.50 -1.47
N THR A 56 4.33 23.59 -2.15
CA THR A 56 4.88 22.89 -3.33
C THR A 56 5.08 23.82 -4.53
N SER A 57 4.55 25.04 -4.53
CA SER A 57 4.78 26.02 -5.59
C SER A 57 6.20 26.59 -5.57
N LYS A 58 6.91 26.43 -4.46
CA LYS A 58 8.31 26.84 -4.28
C LYS A 58 9.32 25.81 -4.83
N GLU A 59 8.82 24.65 -5.23
CA GLU A 59 9.62 23.60 -5.87
C GLU A 59 9.69 23.82 -7.39
N SER A 60 10.85 23.50 -7.97
CA SER A 60 10.98 23.49 -9.43
C SER A 60 10.15 22.37 -10.06
N ILE A 61 9.74 22.55 -11.31
CA ILE A 61 9.03 21.51 -12.06
C ILE A 61 9.87 20.24 -12.20
N SER A 62 11.19 20.39 -12.37
CA SER A 62 12.11 19.25 -12.43
C SER A 62 12.13 18.48 -11.11
N ALA A 63 12.23 19.16 -9.96
CA ALA A 63 12.18 18.53 -8.65
C ALA A 63 10.85 17.81 -8.40
N ILE A 64 9.71 18.38 -8.81
CA ILE A 64 8.41 17.67 -8.71
C ILE A 64 8.36 16.45 -9.64
N LYS A 65 8.85 16.55 -10.87
CA LYS A 65 8.89 15.40 -11.80
C LYS A 65 9.78 14.27 -11.28
N SER A 66 10.90 14.58 -10.65
CA SER A 66 11.83 13.57 -10.11
C SER A 66 11.27 12.78 -8.93
N LEU A 67 10.21 13.27 -8.27
CA LEU A 67 9.44 12.51 -7.28
C LEU A 67 8.89 11.19 -7.81
N ARG A 68 8.68 11.10 -9.11
CA ARG A 68 8.26 9.87 -9.81
C ARG A 68 9.14 8.67 -9.49
N SER A 69 10.42 8.90 -9.23
CA SER A 69 11.42 7.87 -8.95
C SER A 69 11.85 7.81 -7.48
N ARG A 70 11.34 8.70 -6.63
CA ARG A 70 11.75 8.78 -5.23
C ARG A 70 10.99 7.77 -4.35
N PRO A 71 11.69 6.88 -3.60
CA PRO A 71 11.06 6.03 -2.59
C PRO A 71 10.68 6.84 -1.34
N GLY A 72 9.95 6.19 -0.44
CA GLY A 72 9.47 6.80 0.81
C GLY A 72 8.35 7.81 0.59
N GLY A 73 7.93 8.48 1.65
CA GLY A 73 6.94 9.58 1.59
C GLY A 73 7.66 10.92 1.69
N VAL A 74 7.78 11.65 0.58
CA VAL A 74 8.60 12.88 0.51
C VAL A 74 8.13 13.99 1.45
N PHE A 75 6.83 14.06 1.72
CA PHE A 75 6.25 15.05 2.64
C PHE A 75 6.07 14.49 4.06
N GLY A 76 6.52 13.26 4.30
CA GLY A 76 6.22 12.51 5.52
C GLY A 76 4.81 11.92 5.48
N SER A 77 4.58 10.95 6.36
CA SER A 77 3.31 10.25 6.53
C SER A 77 3.02 10.07 8.00
N CYS A 78 1.77 9.87 8.37
CA CYS A 78 1.39 9.58 9.76
C CYS A 78 0.34 8.48 9.83
N ARG A 79 0.26 7.86 11.02
CA ARG A 79 -0.77 6.88 11.38
C ARG A 79 -1.75 7.53 12.37
N VAL A 80 -2.58 8.43 11.85
CA VAL A 80 -3.63 9.11 12.63
C VAL A 80 -4.98 8.82 12.01
N LYS A 81 -5.90 8.29 12.82
CA LYS A 81 -7.28 8.03 12.45
C LYS A 81 -8.17 9.02 13.19
N LEU A 82 -8.86 9.88 12.47
CA LEU A 82 -9.92 10.70 13.04
C LEU A 82 -11.17 9.83 13.19
N LYS A 83 -11.63 9.68 14.43
CA LYS A 83 -12.81 8.91 14.78
C LYS A 83 -14.08 9.72 14.48
N SER A 84 -15.14 9.55 15.28
CA SER A 84 -16.37 10.33 15.14
C SER A 84 -16.18 11.81 15.51
N LEU A 85 -17.09 12.69 15.06
CA LEU A 85 -17.07 14.09 15.46
C LEU A 85 -17.17 14.26 16.99
N LYS A 86 -17.90 13.36 17.66
CA LYS A 86 -18.03 13.40 19.13
C LYS A 86 -16.70 13.14 19.83
N GLU A 87 -15.89 12.23 19.30
CA GLU A 87 -14.59 11.83 19.89
C GLU A 87 -13.44 12.78 19.53
N ASN A 88 -13.44 13.29 18.29
CA ASN A 88 -12.36 14.16 17.77
C ASN A 88 -12.86 15.54 17.34
N LYS A 89 -13.77 16.15 18.11
CA LYS A 89 -14.38 17.45 17.78
C LYS A 89 -13.33 18.54 17.60
N LYS A 90 -12.37 18.64 18.53
CA LYS A 90 -11.30 19.64 18.51
C LYS A 90 -10.41 19.52 17.25
N GLU A 91 -10.06 18.29 16.86
CA GLU A 91 -9.26 18.03 15.68
C GLU A 91 -9.99 18.42 14.39
N TYR A 92 -11.30 18.14 14.29
CA TYR A 92 -12.09 18.56 13.13
C TYR A 92 -12.26 20.08 13.06
N GLU A 93 -12.53 20.73 14.18
CA GLU A 93 -12.62 22.19 14.28
C GLU A 93 -11.28 22.82 13.89
N ARG A 94 -10.16 22.30 14.43
CA ARG A 94 -8.82 22.76 14.10
C ARG A 94 -8.49 22.58 12.61
N LEU A 95 -8.81 21.43 12.04
CA LEU A 95 -8.59 21.15 10.62
C LEU A 95 -9.32 22.16 9.74
N VAL A 96 -10.60 22.44 10.04
CA VAL A 96 -11.41 23.41 9.31
C VAL A 96 -10.89 24.85 9.51
N GLU A 97 -10.47 25.21 10.72
CA GLU A 97 -9.87 26.50 11.04
C GLU A 97 -8.60 26.76 10.19
N VAL A 98 -7.67 25.80 10.16
CA VAL A 98 -6.45 25.88 9.35
C VAL A 98 -6.79 25.98 7.85
N PHE A 99 -7.74 25.16 7.38
CA PHE A 99 -8.14 25.19 5.99
C PHE A 99 -8.79 26.52 5.61
N LYS A 100 -9.59 27.11 6.47
CA LYS A 100 -10.16 28.45 6.28
C LYS A 100 -9.08 29.54 6.27
N ALA A 101 -8.16 29.52 7.25
CA ALA A 101 -7.07 30.50 7.34
C ALA A 101 -6.16 30.50 6.12
N HIS A 102 -5.91 29.34 5.52
CA HIS A 102 -5.08 29.18 4.31
C HIS A 102 -5.88 29.08 3.00
N ASN A 103 -7.17 29.44 3.01
CA ASN A 103 -8.05 29.39 1.86
C ASN A 103 -8.04 28.03 1.12
N ILE A 104 -7.95 26.93 1.87
CA ILE A 104 -7.95 25.56 1.32
C ILE A 104 -9.40 25.12 1.09
N GLY A 105 -9.72 24.79 -0.16
CA GLY A 105 -11.06 24.30 -0.54
C GLY A 105 -11.06 22.87 -1.11
N TYR A 106 -9.86 22.29 -1.28
CA TYR A 106 -9.69 20.93 -1.79
C TYR A 106 -8.79 20.14 -0.84
N PHE A 107 -9.25 18.96 -0.40
CA PHE A 107 -8.48 18.05 0.44
C PHE A 107 -8.26 16.74 -0.28
N PHE A 108 -7.00 16.42 -0.56
CA PHE A 108 -6.53 15.19 -1.18
C PHE A 108 -5.84 14.32 -0.15
N TYR A 109 -6.42 13.17 0.18
CA TYR A 109 -5.85 12.29 1.20
C TYR A 109 -5.43 10.95 0.61
N ASN A 110 -4.13 10.76 0.44
CA ASN A 110 -3.52 9.58 -0.19
C ASN A 110 -3.23 8.51 0.87
N GLY A 111 -4.04 7.47 0.91
CA GLY A 111 -3.95 6.44 1.94
C GLY A 111 -4.84 5.22 1.76
N GLY A 112 -4.89 4.39 2.79
CA GLY A 112 -5.70 3.17 2.86
C GLY A 112 -7.11 3.40 3.42
N ASN A 113 -7.69 2.34 3.99
CA ASN A 113 -9.06 2.35 4.50
C ASN A 113 -9.34 3.44 5.55
N ASP A 114 -8.46 3.59 6.55
CA ASP A 114 -8.61 4.61 7.58
C ASP A 114 -8.53 6.04 7.03
N SER A 115 -7.74 6.23 5.97
CA SER A 115 -7.64 7.53 5.29
C SER A 115 -8.90 7.82 4.48
N ALA A 116 -9.46 6.81 3.81
CA ALA A 116 -10.74 6.92 3.11
C ALA A 116 -11.88 7.27 4.07
N ASP A 117 -11.93 6.63 5.25
CA ASP A 117 -12.90 6.94 6.32
C ASP A 117 -12.72 8.38 6.83
N THR A 118 -11.49 8.81 7.09
CA THR A 118 -11.19 10.18 7.52
C THR A 118 -11.61 11.20 6.45
N ALA A 119 -11.26 11.00 5.19
CA ALA A 119 -11.67 11.88 4.09
C ALA A 119 -13.19 11.95 3.94
N PHE A 120 -13.89 10.81 4.11
CA PHE A 120 -15.34 10.75 4.08
C PHE A 120 -15.97 11.58 5.22
N LYS A 121 -15.47 11.41 6.44
CA LYS A 121 -15.94 12.21 7.59
C LYS A 121 -15.68 13.71 7.41
N VAL A 122 -14.48 14.10 6.99
CA VAL A 122 -14.14 15.50 6.72
C VAL A 122 -15.07 16.10 5.65
N SER A 123 -15.42 15.34 4.59
CA SER A 123 -16.35 15.80 3.56
C SER A 123 -17.73 16.17 4.07
N GLN A 124 -18.20 15.49 5.12
CA GLN A 124 -19.50 15.72 5.74
C GLN A 124 -19.43 16.79 6.83
N ILE A 125 -18.42 16.72 7.68
CA ILE A 125 -18.26 17.56 8.87
C ILE A 125 -17.90 18.99 8.48
N SER A 126 -17.04 19.20 7.48
CA SER A 126 -16.65 20.53 7.00
C SER A 126 -17.86 21.38 6.57
N LYS A 127 -18.85 20.74 5.94
CA LYS A 127 -20.11 21.41 5.59
C LYS A 127 -20.90 21.82 6.83
N LYS A 128 -20.98 20.95 7.86
CA LYS A 128 -21.66 21.24 9.13
C LYS A 128 -20.97 22.37 9.92
N LEU A 129 -19.65 22.49 9.79
CA LEU A 129 -18.85 23.55 10.41
C LEU A 129 -18.80 24.84 9.57
N GLY A 130 -19.65 24.98 8.55
CA GLY A 130 -19.81 26.19 7.77
C GLY A 130 -18.67 26.48 6.76
N TYR A 131 -17.78 25.51 6.50
CA TYR A 131 -16.72 25.65 5.51
C TYR A 131 -16.61 24.38 4.65
N PRO A 132 -17.45 24.24 3.62
CA PRO A 132 -17.47 23.04 2.78
C PRO A 132 -16.16 22.88 2.02
N ILE A 133 -15.60 21.67 2.06
CA ILE A 133 -14.32 21.28 1.45
C ILE A 133 -14.58 20.09 0.52
N ASN A 134 -14.05 20.14 -0.71
CA ASN A 134 -14.07 19.02 -1.63
C ASN A 134 -12.99 18.00 -1.23
N CYS A 135 -13.41 16.88 -0.63
CA CYS A 135 -12.53 15.83 -0.14
C CYS A 135 -12.47 14.68 -1.15
N ILE A 136 -11.26 14.36 -1.60
CA ILE A 136 -10.97 13.24 -2.49
C ILE A 136 -9.96 12.33 -1.79
N ALA A 137 -10.34 11.11 -1.46
CA ALA A 137 -9.35 10.10 -1.06
C ALA A 137 -8.65 9.56 -2.29
N ILE A 138 -7.38 9.21 -2.17
CA ILE A 138 -6.58 8.65 -3.26
C ILE A 138 -6.10 7.27 -2.81
N PRO A 139 -6.39 6.20 -3.58
CA PRO A 139 -6.06 4.84 -3.18
C PRO A 139 -4.55 4.64 -3.08
N LYS A 140 -4.09 4.10 -1.95
CA LYS A 140 -2.71 3.72 -1.72
C LYS A 140 -2.66 2.66 -0.63
N THR A 141 -2.24 1.45 -0.96
CA THR A 141 -1.85 0.39 -0.03
C THR A 141 -1.11 -0.71 -0.78
N VAL A 142 -0.15 -1.36 -0.14
CA VAL A 142 0.49 -2.58 -0.66
C VAL A 142 -0.39 -3.81 -0.46
N ASP A 143 -1.34 -3.77 0.49
CA ASP A 143 -2.20 -4.90 0.85
C ASP A 143 -3.29 -5.21 -0.19
N ASN A 144 -3.51 -4.30 -1.17
CA ASN A 144 -4.56 -4.43 -2.19
C ASN A 144 -5.96 -4.67 -1.63
N ASP A 145 -6.24 -4.13 -0.45
CA ASP A 145 -7.40 -4.41 0.38
C ASP A 145 -8.54 -3.38 0.29
N LEU A 146 -8.37 -2.31 -0.49
CA LEU A 146 -9.45 -1.32 -0.69
C LEU A 146 -10.55 -1.90 -1.59
N ALA A 147 -11.79 -1.76 -1.14
CA ALA A 147 -12.96 -2.17 -1.91
C ALA A 147 -13.17 -1.31 -3.17
N VAL A 148 -13.99 -1.80 -4.10
CA VAL A 148 -14.42 -1.13 -5.34
C VAL A 148 -13.31 -0.93 -6.39
N THR A 149 -12.06 -0.71 -6.01
CA THR A 149 -10.95 -0.61 -6.96
C THR A 149 -10.43 -2.00 -7.38
N ASP A 150 -10.07 -2.17 -8.66
CA ASP A 150 -9.46 -3.44 -9.15
C ASP A 150 -8.15 -3.73 -8.40
N CYS A 151 -7.28 -2.75 -8.32
CA CYS A 151 -6.04 -2.83 -7.55
C CYS A 151 -5.70 -1.48 -6.91
N CYS A 152 -4.77 -1.51 -5.95
CA CYS A 152 -4.31 -0.33 -5.24
C CYS A 152 -2.90 0.04 -5.69
N PRO A 153 -2.61 1.31 -6.05
CA PRO A 153 -1.24 1.75 -6.31
C PRO A 153 -0.33 1.49 -5.11
N GLY A 154 0.80 0.85 -5.40
CA GLY A 154 1.75 0.30 -4.44
C GLY A 154 1.77 -1.22 -4.41
N PHE A 155 0.63 -1.88 -4.62
CA PHE A 155 0.53 -3.33 -4.62
C PHE A 155 1.31 -3.97 -5.78
N GLY A 156 1.15 -3.48 -7.01
CA GLY A 156 1.81 -4.07 -8.18
C GLY A 156 3.33 -4.10 -8.07
N SER A 157 3.93 -3.04 -7.53
CA SER A 157 5.38 -2.96 -7.30
C SER A 157 5.83 -3.88 -6.15
N ALA A 158 5.09 -3.93 -5.06
CA ALA A 158 5.36 -4.85 -3.96
C ALA A 158 5.20 -6.32 -4.38
N ALA A 159 4.18 -6.63 -5.18
CA ALA A 159 3.98 -7.95 -5.78
C ALA A 159 5.14 -8.37 -6.68
N LYS A 160 5.68 -7.43 -7.48
CA LYS A 160 6.86 -7.66 -8.31
C LYS A 160 8.10 -7.97 -7.46
N TYR A 161 8.34 -7.18 -6.41
CA TYR A 161 9.42 -7.44 -5.46
C TYR A 161 9.30 -8.83 -4.85
N ILE A 162 8.14 -9.21 -4.35
CA ILE A 162 7.91 -10.52 -3.72
C ILE A 162 8.12 -11.65 -4.73
N ALA A 163 7.57 -11.53 -5.94
CA ALA A 163 7.74 -12.55 -6.98
C ALA A 163 9.22 -12.72 -7.36
N THR A 164 9.96 -11.63 -7.56
CA THR A 164 11.37 -11.63 -7.90
C THR A 164 12.22 -12.22 -6.77
N SER A 165 12.04 -11.72 -5.54
CA SER A 165 12.79 -12.24 -4.37
C SER A 165 12.48 -13.71 -4.08
N THR A 166 11.24 -14.14 -4.30
CA THR A 166 10.87 -15.56 -4.17
C THR A 166 11.58 -16.41 -5.22
N LEU A 167 11.64 -15.95 -6.47
CA LEU A 167 12.35 -16.67 -7.54
C LEU A 167 13.85 -16.81 -7.22
N GLU A 168 14.49 -15.69 -6.90
CA GLU A 168 15.95 -15.65 -6.65
C GLU A 168 16.33 -16.50 -5.43
N ALA A 169 15.63 -16.35 -4.31
CA ALA A 169 15.84 -17.18 -3.13
C ALA A 169 15.55 -18.66 -3.38
N SER A 170 14.59 -18.97 -4.25
CA SER A 170 14.29 -20.36 -4.62
C SER A 170 15.41 -21.01 -5.40
N LEU A 171 16.05 -20.27 -6.32
CA LEU A 171 17.19 -20.74 -7.09
C LEU A 171 18.42 -20.96 -6.21
N ASP A 172 18.65 -20.06 -5.24
CA ASP A 172 19.73 -20.22 -4.25
C ASP A 172 19.53 -21.48 -3.41
N VAL A 173 18.34 -21.66 -2.84
CA VAL A 173 18.03 -22.88 -2.04
C VAL A 173 18.14 -24.13 -2.89
N ALA A 174 17.64 -24.14 -4.12
CA ALA A 174 17.73 -25.29 -5.02
C ALA A 174 19.19 -25.69 -5.28
N SER A 175 20.10 -24.70 -5.45
CA SER A 175 21.51 -24.93 -5.76
C SER A 175 22.28 -25.66 -4.64
N MET A 176 21.84 -25.53 -3.38
CA MET A 176 22.51 -26.15 -2.22
C MET A 176 21.67 -27.19 -1.48
N SER A 177 20.47 -27.48 -1.97
CA SER A 177 19.51 -28.34 -1.27
C SER A 177 19.97 -29.77 -1.07
N GLU A 178 20.90 -30.29 -1.87
CA GLU A 178 21.38 -31.66 -1.75
C GLU A 178 22.05 -31.90 -0.41
N THR A 179 22.92 -31.01 0.02
CA THR A 179 23.76 -31.19 1.21
C THR A 179 23.46 -30.20 2.35
N SER A 180 22.61 -29.21 2.13
CA SER A 180 22.38 -28.11 3.09
C SER A 180 20.91 -27.83 3.34
N THR A 181 20.45 -26.61 3.06
CA THR A 181 19.11 -26.10 3.40
C THR A 181 18.03 -26.78 2.57
N LYS A 182 17.06 -27.39 3.26
CA LYS A 182 15.91 -28.07 2.63
C LYS A 182 14.66 -27.19 2.55
N VAL A 183 14.53 -26.18 3.42
CA VAL A 183 13.33 -25.34 3.46
C VAL A 183 13.71 -23.88 3.59
N PHE A 184 13.08 -23.03 2.78
CA PHE A 184 13.16 -21.58 2.91
C PHE A 184 11.77 -21.00 3.13
N ILE A 185 11.65 -20.01 4.03
CA ILE A 185 10.40 -19.34 4.36
C ILE A 185 10.56 -17.84 4.16
N LEU A 186 9.72 -17.25 3.31
CA LEU A 186 9.62 -15.80 3.15
C LEU A 186 8.35 -15.28 3.83
N GLU A 187 8.49 -14.44 4.84
CA GLU A 187 7.37 -13.74 5.46
C GLU A 187 7.11 -12.43 4.73
N VAL A 188 5.81 -12.15 4.46
CA VAL A 188 5.36 -10.96 3.77
C VAL A 188 4.21 -10.30 4.51
N MET A 189 4.01 -8.99 4.29
CA MET A 189 2.86 -8.24 4.82
C MET A 189 1.54 -8.82 4.32
N GLY A 190 0.46 -8.49 5.02
CA GLY A 190 -0.91 -8.88 4.69
C GLY A 190 -1.68 -9.36 5.91
N ARG A 191 -2.05 -8.43 6.78
CA ARG A 191 -2.76 -8.73 8.04
C ARG A 191 -4.07 -9.47 7.84
N HIS A 192 -4.92 -8.98 6.93
CA HIS A 192 -6.28 -9.47 6.73
C HIS A 192 -6.53 -10.02 5.33
N ALA A 193 -5.65 -9.70 4.38
CA ALA A 193 -5.76 -10.10 2.99
C ALA A 193 -4.42 -10.65 2.47
N GLY A 194 -4.46 -11.81 1.86
CA GLY A 194 -3.28 -12.56 1.43
C GLY A 194 -2.74 -12.19 0.05
N TRP A 195 -3.12 -11.05 -0.52
CA TRP A 195 -2.71 -10.63 -1.86
C TRP A 195 -1.20 -10.59 -2.06
N MET A 196 -0.47 -10.12 -1.03
CA MET A 196 0.99 -10.08 -1.04
C MET A 196 1.59 -11.50 -1.10
N ALA A 197 1.15 -12.40 -0.22
CA ALA A 197 1.60 -13.79 -0.26
C ALA A 197 1.23 -14.49 -1.58
N ALA A 198 0.01 -14.28 -2.07
CA ALA A 198 -0.45 -14.83 -3.33
C ALA A 198 0.40 -14.39 -4.54
N SER A 199 0.91 -13.14 -4.52
CA SER A 199 1.73 -12.61 -5.61
C SER A 199 3.04 -13.36 -5.80
N SER A 200 3.55 -14.06 -4.79
CA SER A 200 4.75 -14.90 -4.88
C SER A 200 4.61 -16.03 -5.93
N ALA A 201 3.36 -16.49 -6.19
CA ALA A 201 3.10 -17.47 -7.22
C ALA A 201 3.48 -17.01 -8.64
N LEU A 202 3.66 -15.69 -8.85
CA LEU A 202 4.14 -15.15 -10.13
C LEU A 202 5.61 -15.48 -10.42
N ALA A 203 6.38 -15.94 -9.44
CA ALA A 203 7.73 -16.47 -9.59
C ALA A 203 7.76 -17.72 -10.49
N ARG A 204 6.68 -18.47 -10.57
CA ARG A 204 6.59 -19.72 -11.29
C ARG A 204 6.51 -19.52 -12.80
N LYS A 205 7.22 -20.37 -13.53
CA LYS A 205 7.02 -20.65 -14.97
C LYS A 205 6.11 -21.88 -15.12
N ASP A 206 6.39 -22.92 -14.33
CA ASP A 206 5.67 -24.17 -14.32
C ASP A 206 4.96 -24.43 -12.97
N LYS A 207 3.97 -25.33 -12.98
CA LYS A 207 3.19 -25.66 -11.79
C LYS A 207 4.00 -26.29 -10.65
N ASN A 208 5.14 -26.87 -10.97
CA ASN A 208 6.03 -27.52 -10.03
C ASN A 208 7.10 -26.60 -9.45
N ASP A 209 7.24 -25.39 -10.01
CA ASP A 209 8.21 -24.40 -9.54
C ASP A 209 7.80 -23.82 -8.17
N PRO A 210 8.76 -23.38 -7.35
CA PRO A 210 8.50 -22.66 -6.12
C PRO A 210 7.84 -21.28 -6.38
N PRO A 211 7.12 -20.75 -5.39
CA PRO A 211 6.93 -21.28 -4.06
C PRO A 211 5.99 -22.49 -4.06
N HIS A 212 6.32 -23.51 -3.28
CA HIS A 212 5.52 -24.73 -3.21
C HIS A 212 4.32 -24.60 -2.27
N ILE A 213 4.43 -23.74 -1.27
CA ILE A 213 3.40 -23.47 -0.26
C ILE A 213 3.23 -21.96 -0.11
N ILE A 214 1.98 -21.50 -0.17
CA ILE A 214 1.60 -20.11 0.10
C ILE A 214 0.58 -20.12 1.23
N LEU A 215 0.89 -19.47 2.35
CA LEU A 215 0.00 -19.34 3.50
C LEU A 215 -0.66 -17.97 3.50
N MET A 216 -1.98 -17.96 3.47
CA MET A 216 -2.81 -16.74 3.36
C MET A 216 -3.74 -16.59 4.56
N PRO A 217 -4.08 -15.37 5.00
CA PRO A 217 -5.00 -15.12 6.13
C PRO A 217 -6.41 -15.69 5.93
N GLU A 218 -6.82 -15.84 4.66
CA GLU A 218 -8.13 -16.38 4.27
C GLU A 218 -8.26 -17.89 4.50
N VAL A 219 -7.13 -18.57 4.75
CA VAL A 219 -7.08 -20.02 4.98
C VAL A 219 -6.62 -20.31 6.39
N VAL A 220 -7.45 -21.03 7.14
CA VAL A 220 -7.10 -21.45 8.50
C VAL A 220 -5.92 -22.40 8.47
N PHE A 221 -4.86 -22.06 9.22
CA PHE A 221 -3.65 -22.86 9.30
C PHE A 221 -3.91 -24.21 9.99
N ASN A 222 -3.59 -25.29 9.29
CA ASN A 222 -3.63 -26.63 9.81
C ASN A 222 -2.20 -27.21 9.85
N GLN A 223 -1.66 -27.32 11.05
CA GLN A 223 -0.28 -27.75 11.29
C GLN A 223 0.02 -29.13 10.68
N ARG A 224 -0.88 -30.10 10.85
CA ARG A 224 -0.68 -31.48 10.32
C ARG A 224 -0.57 -31.46 8.79
N LYS A 225 -1.55 -30.84 8.11
CA LYS A 225 -1.54 -30.73 6.64
C LYS A 225 -0.30 -29.98 6.14
N PHE A 226 0.10 -28.92 6.83
CA PHE A 226 1.28 -28.12 6.49
C PHE A 226 2.57 -28.96 6.56
N LEU A 227 2.81 -29.68 7.67
CA LEU A 227 3.98 -30.51 7.83
C LEU A 227 4.02 -31.68 6.83
N THR A 228 2.87 -32.31 6.56
CA THR A 228 2.76 -33.34 5.52
C THR A 228 3.12 -32.78 4.15
N LYS A 229 2.57 -31.61 3.77
CA LYS A 229 2.86 -30.96 2.49
C LYS A 229 4.35 -30.65 2.31
N ILE A 230 5.04 -30.17 3.38
CA ILE A 230 6.49 -29.94 3.32
C ILE A 230 7.24 -31.26 3.08
N LYS A 231 6.91 -32.31 3.85
CA LYS A 231 7.57 -33.62 3.74
C LYS A 231 7.46 -34.19 2.33
N ASP A 232 6.24 -34.16 1.76
CA ASP A 232 5.97 -34.63 0.41
C ASP A 232 6.71 -33.80 -0.65
N THR A 233 6.77 -32.47 -0.45
CA THR A 233 7.46 -31.56 -1.36
C THR A 233 8.98 -31.79 -1.34
N VAL A 234 9.58 -31.89 -0.15
CA VAL A 234 11.03 -32.17 -0.03
C VAL A 234 11.36 -33.55 -0.58
N LYS A 235 10.52 -34.56 -0.33
CA LYS A 235 10.71 -35.91 -0.93
C LYS A 235 10.70 -35.87 -2.46
N LYS A 236 9.82 -35.04 -3.03
CA LYS A 236 9.64 -34.99 -4.50
C LYS A 236 10.66 -34.11 -5.21
N TYR A 237 11.03 -32.97 -4.62
CA TYR A 237 11.84 -31.94 -5.29
C TYR A 237 13.19 -31.69 -4.65
N GLY A 238 13.51 -32.33 -3.51
CA GLY A 238 14.72 -32.11 -2.73
C GLY A 238 14.65 -30.91 -1.78
N TYR A 239 13.74 -29.96 -2.01
CA TYR A 239 13.59 -28.75 -1.20
C TYR A 239 12.15 -28.24 -1.19
N CYS A 240 11.87 -27.27 -0.32
CA CYS A 240 10.55 -26.63 -0.22
C CYS A 240 10.70 -25.13 0.04
N VAL A 241 10.04 -24.29 -0.77
CA VAL A 241 9.94 -22.84 -0.55
C VAL A 241 8.52 -22.48 -0.14
N ILE A 242 8.43 -21.72 0.93
CA ILE A 242 7.18 -21.31 1.58
C ILE A 242 7.12 -19.79 1.57
N VAL A 243 6.00 -19.21 1.17
CA VAL A 243 5.71 -17.80 1.38
C VAL A 243 4.53 -17.67 2.33
N ALA A 244 4.70 -16.93 3.41
CA ALA A 244 3.69 -16.82 4.47
C ALA A 244 3.32 -15.36 4.72
N SER A 245 2.03 -15.07 4.73
CA SER A 245 1.52 -13.79 5.22
C SER A 245 1.65 -13.70 6.74
N GLU A 246 2.02 -12.54 7.28
CA GLU A 246 2.02 -12.24 8.71
C GLU A 246 0.65 -12.47 9.37
N GLY A 247 -0.42 -12.35 8.59
CA GLY A 247 -1.80 -12.46 9.04
C GLY A 247 -2.39 -13.86 9.11
N VAL A 248 -1.58 -14.91 8.95
CA VAL A 248 -2.04 -16.31 9.03
C VAL A 248 -2.59 -16.63 10.42
N LYS A 249 -3.78 -17.27 10.46
CA LYS A 249 -4.49 -17.57 11.70
C LYS A 249 -4.62 -19.08 11.93
N ASN A 250 -4.62 -19.46 13.21
CA ASN A 250 -4.88 -20.83 13.65
C ASN A 250 -6.39 -21.15 13.67
N THR A 251 -6.75 -22.38 14.04
CA THR A 251 -8.15 -22.84 14.15
C THR A 251 -8.99 -22.10 15.18
N LYS A 252 -8.36 -21.38 16.12
CA LYS A 252 -9.05 -20.54 17.12
C LYS A 252 -9.20 -19.08 16.65
N GLY A 253 -8.88 -18.76 15.39
CA GLY A 253 -8.94 -17.42 14.84
C GLY A 253 -7.84 -16.46 15.31
N LYS A 254 -6.88 -16.92 16.14
CA LYS A 254 -5.72 -16.13 16.59
C LYS A 254 -4.62 -16.17 15.54
N PHE A 255 -3.90 -15.06 15.39
CA PHE A 255 -2.71 -15.02 14.54
C PHE A 255 -1.66 -16.03 15.02
N LEU A 256 -0.87 -16.60 14.10
CA LEU A 256 0.18 -17.57 14.48
C LEU A 256 1.30 -16.91 15.27
N ALA A 257 1.58 -15.64 15.01
CA ALA A 257 2.56 -14.85 15.73
C ALA A 257 1.97 -13.47 16.04
N GLU A 258 1.73 -13.23 17.31
CA GLU A 258 1.27 -11.94 17.85
C GLU A 258 2.33 -11.43 18.82
N SER A 259 2.68 -10.14 18.72
CA SER A 259 3.42 -9.47 19.77
C SER A 259 2.45 -8.89 20.81
N ASN A 260 2.93 -8.65 22.02
CA ASN A 260 2.16 -7.99 23.08
C ASN A 260 2.06 -6.45 22.86
N THR A 261 2.63 -5.94 21.75
CA THR A 261 2.64 -4.52 21.41
C THR A 261 1.52 -4.18 20.42
N LYS A 262 1.03 -2.92 20.47
CA LYS A 262 0.04 -2.40 19.53
C LYS A 262 0.67 -1.32 18.67
N ASP A 263 0.23 -1.24 17.41
CA ASP A 263 0.61 -0.15 16.51
C ASP A 263 -0.13 1.16 16.85
N ALA A 264 0.24 2.25 16.20
CA ALA A 264 -0.36 3.57 16.43
C ALA A 264 -1.88 3.64 16.11
N PHE A 265 -2.45 2.65 15.44
CA PHE A 265 -3.89 2.52 15.20
C PHE A 265 -4.58 1.62 16.25
N GLY A 266 -3.83 1.06 17.20
CA GLY A 266 -4.34 0.16 18.23
C GLY A 266 -4.46 -1.31 17.80
N HIS A 267 -3.95 -1.69 16.62
CA HIS A 267 -3.91 -3.08 16.18
C HIS A 267 -2.72 -3.81 16.82
N THR A 268 -2.92 -5.07 17.19
CA THR A 268 -1.83 -5.95 17.63
C THR A 268 -0.73 -5.98 16.58
N GLN A 269 0.52 -5.71 16.98
CA GLN A 269 1.65 -5.79 16.07
C GLN A 269 1.86 -7.25 15.67
N LEU A 270 1.91 -7.50 14.37
CA LEU A 270 2.16 -8.82 13.78
C LEU A 270 3.62 -8.94 13.35
N GLY A 271 4.04 -10.17 13.09
CA GLY A 271 5.37 -10.53 12.63
C GLY A 271 5.93 -11.69 13.43
N GLY A 272 6.86 -12.40 12.82
CA GLY A 272 7.45 -13.60 13.43
C GLY A 272 6.76 -14.90 13.04
N VAL A 273 5.91 -14.90 12.01
CA VAL A 273 5.33 -16.12 11.41
C VAL A 273 6.44 -17.00 10.83
N ALA A 274 7.43 -16.42 10.14
CA ALA A 274 8.54 -17.19 9.58
C ALA A 274 9.40 -17.88 10.67
N PRO A 275 9.88 -17.20 11.72
CA PRO A 275 10.59 -17.86 12.80
C PRO A 275 9.73 -18.89 13.54
N TYR A 276 8.43 -18.64 13.74
CA TYR A 276 7.51 -19.64 14.31
C TYR A 276 7.45 -20.90 13.44
N LEU A 277 7.23 -20.78 12.13
CA LEU A 277 7.18 -21.89 11.19
C LEU A 277 8.54 -22.61 11.09
N SER A 278 9.64 -21.87 11.11
CA SER A 278 11.01 -22.38 11.12
C SER A 278 11.24 -23.29 12.35
N SER A 279 10.90 -22.80 13.54
CA SER A 279 10.98 -23.57 14.78
C SER A 279 10.12 -24.83 14.74
N LEU A 280 8.90 -24.72 14.21
CA LEU A 280 7.98 -25.85 14.05
C LEU A 280 8.55 -26.93 13.11
N ILE A 281 9.11 -26.53 11.97
CA ILE A 281 9.72 -27.43 10.97
C ILE A 281 10.93 -28.13 11.57
N ASN A 282 11.80 -27.39 12.21
CA ASN A 282 12.99 -27.95 12.87
C ASN A 282 12.58 -28.98 13.93
N LYS A 283 11.66 -28.61 14.83
CA LYS A 283 11.20 -29.48 15.93
C LYS A 283 10.51 -30.76 15.44
N LYS A 284 9.68 -30.68 14.39
CA LYS A 284 8.82 -31.76 13.94
C LYS A 284 9.38 -32.60 12.79
N LEU A 285 10.15 -31.98 11.89
CA LEU A 285 10.69 -32.63 10.69
C LEU A 285 12.20 -32.76 10.72
N LYS A 286 12.89 -32.04 11.60
CA LYS A 286 14.37 -31.98 11.69
C LYS A 286 15.04 -31.58 10.36
N LEU A 287 14.34 -30.77 9.56
CA LEU A 287 14.85 -30.26 8.30
C LEU A 287 15.57 -28.95 8.53
N LYS A 288 16.81 -28.83 7.99
CA LYS A 288 17.54 -27.56 7.97
C LYS A 288 16.75 -26.55 7.18
N ASN A 289 16.49 -25.39 7.77
CA ASN A 289 15.69 -24.35 7.16
C ASN A 289 16.24 -22.97 7.48
N HIS A 290 15.97 -22.02 6.59
CA HIS A 290 16.23 -20.60 6.75
C HIS A 290 14.97 -19.79 6.46
N TRP A 291 14.96 -18.55 6.88
CA TRP A 291 13.82 -17.65 6.67
C TRP A 291 14.28 -16.21 6.52
N ALA A 292 13.44 -15.41 5.86
CA ALA A 292 13.57 -13.97 5.75
C ALA A 292 12.21 -13.31 5.98
N VAL A 293 12.25 -12.07 6.47
CA VAL A 293 11.09 -11.19 6.59
C VAL A 293 11.29 -10.03 5.63
N SER A 294 10.37 -9.86 4.68
CA SER A 294 10.44 -8.77 3.71
C SER A 294 10.20 -7.40 4.33
N ASP A 295 9.37 -7.33 5.38
CA ASP A 295 8.99 -6.14 6.12
C ASP A 295 8.90 -4.88 5.24
N TYR A 296 9.59 -3.79 5.58
CA TYR A 296 9.55 -2.54 4.82
C TYR A 296 10.21 -2.62 3.43
N LEU A 297 11.10 -3.58 3.20
CA LEU A 297 11.76 -3.74 1.90
C LEU A 297 10.75 -3.94 0.76
N GLN A 298 9.73 -4.78 0.97
CA GLN A 298 8.70 -5.08 -0.04
C GLN A 298 7.89 -3.85 -0.49
N ARG A 299 7.75 -2.82 0.35
CA ARG A 299 6.98 -1.61 0.02
C ARG A 299 7.85 -0.42 -0.39
N SER A 300 9.16 -0.46 -0.11
CA SER A 300 10.11 0.62 -0.39
C SER A 300 10.96 0.41 -1.64
N ALA A 301 11.03 -0.82 -2.17
CA ALA A 301 11.89 -1.23 -3.27
C ALA A 301 11.54 -0.55 -4.60
N ARG A 302 11.91 0.75 -4.75
CA ARG A 302 11.62 1.54 -5.96
C ARG A 302 12.38 1.04 -7.18
N HIS A 303 13.54 0.42 -6.99
CA HIS A 303 14.37 -0.14 -8.06
C HIS A 303 13.72 -1.34 -8.77
N VAL A 304 12.74 -2.00 -8.16
CA VAL A 304 11.97 -3.13 -8.75
C VAL A 304 10.53 -2.71 -9.07
N ALA A 305 10.19 -1.43 -9.05
CA ALA A 305 8.81 -0.99 -9.26
C ALA A 305 8.25 -1.42 -10.61
N SER A 306 6.96 -1.79 -10.61
CA SER A 306 6.20 -2.11 -11.82
C SER A 306 5.82 -0.84 -12.59
N LYS A 307 6.01 -0.85 -13.93
CA LYS A 307 5.54 0.23 -14.79
C LYS A 307 4.01 0.37 -14.75
N THR A 308 3.29 -0.75 -14.75
CA THR A 308 1.83 -0.75 -14.63
C THR A 308 1.38 -0.05 -13.35
N ASP A 309 1.98 -0.38 -12.21
CA ASP A 309 1.66 0.20 -10.91
C ASP A 309 1.99 1.69 -10.83
N LEU A 310 3.13 2.08 -11.44
CA LEU A 310 3.50 3.50 -11.54
C LEU A 310 2.47 4.31 -12.34
N LEU A 311 2.02 3.78 -13.48
CA LEU A 311 0.98 4.43 -14.30
C LEU A 311 -0.35 4.53 -13.55
N HIS A 312 -0.73 3.51 -12.77
CA HIS A 312 -1.89 3.55 -11.89
C HIS A 312 -1.76 4.67 -10.84
N ALA A 313 -0.60 4.78 -10.19
CA ALA A 313 -0.33 5.81 -9.18
C ALA A 313 -0.42 7.23 -9.76
N GLU A 314 0.13 7.45 -10.95
CA GLU A 314 0.02 8.72 -11.67
C GLU A 314 -1.43 9.04 -12.04
N ALA A 315 -2.15 8.07 -12.58
CA ALA A 315 -3.53 8.27 -13.03
C ALA A 315 -4.48 8.61 -11.89
N VAL A 316 -4.40 7.92 -10.74
CA VAL A 316 -5.27 8.25 -9.60
C VAL A 316 -4.97 9.64 -9.05
N GLY A 317 -3.72 10.12 -9.10
CA GLY A 317 -3.35 11.48 -8.74
C GLY A 317 -3.95 12.53 -9.69
N ILE A 318 -3.86 12.30 -11.00
CA ILE A 318 -4.45 13.16 -12.03
C ILE A 318 -5.97 13.25 -11.89
N TYR A 319 -6.63 12.09 -11.79
CA TYR A 319 -8.08 12.04 -11.73
C TYR A 319 -8.65 12.57 -10.41
N ALA A 320 -7.90 12.49 -9.32
CA ALA A 320 -8.27 13.13 -8.06
C ALA A 320 -8.46 14.64 -8.25
N VAL A 321 -7.52 15.31 -8.92
CA VAL A 321 -7.64 16.74 -9.25
C VAL A 321 -8.82 16.99 -10.17
N ARG A 322 -8.95 16.22 -11.24
CA ARG A 322 -10.05 16.39 -12.22
C ARG A 322 -11.42 16.24 -11.60
N TYR A 323 -11.60 15.32 -10.66
CA TYR A 323 -12.86 15.15 -9.93
C TYR A 323 -13.12 16.31 -8.97
N ALA A 324 -12.11 16.75 -8.23
CA ALA A 324 -12.23 17.88 -7.32
C ALA A 324 -12.62 19.18 -8.05
N VAL A 325 -11.97 19.50 -9.17
CA VAL A 325 -12.29 20.72 -9.95
C VAL A 325 -13.64 20.65 -10.68
N LYS A 326 -14.20 19.46 -10.88
CA LYS A 326 -15.58 19.24 -11.33
C LYS A 326 -16.61 19.37 -10.20
N GLY A 327 -16.17 19.65 -8.96
CA GLY A 327 -17.05 19.80 -7.79
C GLY A 327 -17.43 18.49 -7.12
N MET A 328 -16.81 17.36 -7.48
CA MET A 328 -17.06 16.10 -6.79
C MET A 328 -16.50 16.15 -5.37
N ASN A 329 -17.22 15.55 -4.41
CA ASN A 329 -16.85 15.50 -3.01
C ASN A 329 -17.18 14.12 -2.43
N GLY A 330 -16.35 13.63 -1.50
CA GLY A 330 -16.55 12.34 -0.86
C GLY A 330 -16.38 11.15 -1.81
N VAL A 331 -15.46 11.26 -2.77
CA VAL A 331 -15.18 10.22 -3.76
C VAL A 331 -13.69 9.83 -3.78
N MET A 332 -13.42 8.67 -4.40
CA MET A 332 -12.09 8.15 -4.68
C MET A 332 -11.97 7.83 -6.17
N PRO A 333 -10.88 8.20 -6.87
CA PRO A 333 -10.56 7.67 -8.18
C PRO A 333 -10.19 6.20 -8.05
N VAL A 334 -10.99 5.31 -8.62
CA VAL A 334 -10.78 3.86 -8.58
C VAL A 334 -10.33 3.33 -9.93
N ILE A 335 -9.47 2.33 -9.92
CA ILE A 335 -9.02 1.62 -11.12
C ILE A 335 -10.08 0.59 -11.47
N VAL A 336 -10.58 0.65 -12.70
CA VAL A 336 -11.55 -0.31 -13.22
C VAL A 336 -10.93 -1.06 -14.39
N ARG A 337 -10.74 -2.38 -14.21
CA ARG A 337 -10.21 -3.26 -15.25
C ARG A 337 -11.23 -3.45 -16.36
N ASN A 338 -10.80 -3.27 -17.61
CA ASN A 338 -11.64 -3.56 -18.77
C ASN A 338 -11.74 -5.08 -19.02
N LYS A 339 -12.90 -5.53 -19.52
CA LYS A 339 -13.14 -6.94 -19.89
C LYS A 339 -12.54 -7.34 -21.26
N LYS A 340 -11.38 -6.79 -21.61
CA LYS A 340 -10.70 -7.11 -22.88
C LYS A 340 -9.69 -8.23 -22.70
N LYS A 341 -9.30 -8.92 -23.80
CA LYS A 341 -8.28 -9.98 -23.80
C LYS A 341 -6.94 -9.45 -23.24
N ASN A 342 -6.54 -8.27 -23.68
CA ASN A 342 -5.33 -7.61 -23.17
C ASN A 342 -5.68 -6.72 -21.98
N TYR A 343 -4.82 -6.72 -20.96
CA TYR A 343 -4.99 -5.88 -19.79
C TYR A 343 -5.08 -4.40 -20.16
N SER A 344 -6.17 -3.80 -19.80
CA SER A 344 -6.39 -2.36 -19.91
C SER A 344 -7.33 -1.91 -18.79
N TRP A 345 -7.29 -0.63 -18.48
CA TRP A 345 -8.02 -0.07 -17.35
C TRP A 345 -8.44 1.37 -17.62
N LYS A 346 -9.35 1.87 -16.81
CA LYS A 346 -9.79 3.28 -16.78
C LYS A 346 -9.94 3.71 -15.33
N ILE A 347 -10.02 5.03 -15.12
CA ILE A 347 -10.29 5.60 -13.79
C ILE A 347 -11.74 6.06 -13.74
N GLU A 348 -12.46 5.65 -12.70
CA GLU A 348 -13.81 6.08 -12.41
C GLU A 348 -13.92 6.65 -11.00
N PRO A 349 -14.87 7.56 -10.71
CA PRO A 349 -15.14 8.01 -9.37
C PRO A 349 -15.99 6.97 -8.62
N ALA A 350 -15.64 6.65 -7.38
CA ALA A 350 -16.47 5.85 -6.49
C ALA A 350 -16.74 6.58 -5.18
N PRO A 351 -17.97 6.52 -4.63
CA PRO A 351 -18.29 7.17 -3.37
C PRO A 351 -17.54 6.53 -2.20
N LEU A 352 -17.00 7.35 -1.31
CA LEU A 352 -16.24 6.89 -0.15
C LEU A 352 -17.09 6.03 0.82
N SER A 353 -18.40 6.21 0.83
CA SER A 353 -19.33 5.39 1.62
C SER A 353 -19.31 3.90 1.24
N LYS A 354 -18.87 3.55 0.03
CA LYS A 354 -18.71 2.15 -0.43
C LYS A 354 -17.31 1.58 -0.19
N ILE A 355 -16.36 2.41 0.24
CA ILE A 355 -14.94 2.05 0.35
C ILE A 355 -14.48 2.07 1.81
N ALA A 356 -14.84 3.14 2.54
CA ALA A 356 -14.42 3.33 3.92
C ALA A 356 -14.87 2.15 4.81
N ASN A 357 -13.91 1.60 5.56
CA ASN A 357 -14.11 0.46 6.48
C ASN A 357 -14.57 -0.85 5.79
N VAL A 358 -14.33 -1.00 4.48
CA VAL A 358 -14.60 -2.24 3.72
C VAL A 358 -13.30 -2.83 3.20
N GLU A 359 -13.01 -4.09 3.57
CA GLU A 359 -11.80 -4.80 3.16
C GLU A 359 -12.07 -5.73 1.97
N LYS A 360 -11.20 -5.67 0.96
CA LYS A 360 -11.17 -6.58 -0.19
C LYS A 360 -10.21 -7.74 0.07
N LYS A 361 -10.74 -8.92 0.35
CA LYS A 361 -9.97 -10.16 0.53
C LYS A 361 -9.76 -10.89 -0.79
N ILE A 362 -8.85 -11.86 -0.79
CA ILE A 362 -8.72 -12.78 -1.94
C ILE A 362 -10.00 -13.60 -2.07
N PRO A 363 -10.62 -13.63 -3.27
CA PRO A 363 -11.77 -14.48 -3.52
C PRO A 363 -11.44 -15.95 -3.27
N LYS A 364 -12.31 -16.68 -2.58
CA LYS A 364 -12.15 -18.13 -2.37
C LYS A 364 -11.94 -18.90 -3.69
N SER A 365 -12.56 -18.42 -4.78
CA SER A 365 -12.39 -18.98 -6.12
C SER A 365 -10.98 -18.83 -6.72
N PHE A 366 -10.10 -18.05 -6.09
CA PHE A 366 -8.70 -17.89 -6.48
C PHE A 366 -7.77 -18.87 -5.76
N ILE A 367 -8.22 -19.43 -4.64
CA ILE A 367 -7.43 -20.33 -3.79
C ILE A 367 -7.63 -21.77 -4.25
N THR A 368 -6.57 -22.56 -4.24
CA THR A 368 -6.64 -24.00 -4.57
C THR A 368 -7.38 -24.80 -3.50
N LYS A 369 -7.92 -25.95 -3.85
CA LYS A 369 -8.72 -26.81 -2.93
C LYS A 369 -7.94 -27.24 -1.68
N ASP A 370 -6.63 -27.44 -1.80
CA ASP A 370 -5.75 -27.79 -0.67
C ASP A 370 -5.45 -26.61 0.26
N GLY A 371 -5.75 -25.38 -0.15
CA GLY A 371 -5.55 -24.16 0.62
C GLY A 371 -4.11 -23.66 0.65
N PHE A 372 -3.18 -24.32 -0.06
CA PHE A 372 -1.76 -23.98 -0.03
C PHE A 372 -1.26 -23.20 -1.25
N ASN A 373 -2.20 -22.80 -2.13
CA ASN A 373 -1.79 -22.15 -3.37
C ASN A 373 -2.92 -21.32 -3.98
N ILE A 374 -2.60 -20.64 -5.09
CA ILE A 374 -3.56 -19.96 -5.95
C ILE A 374 -3.63 -20.62 -7.33
N ASN A 375 -4.77 -20.45 -7.99
CA ASN A 375 -5.03 -21.05 -9.31
C ASN A 375 -4.78 -20.07 -10.47
N SER A 376 -5.01 -20.52 -11.71
CA SER A 376 -4.80 -19.74 -12.92
C SER A 376 -5.63 -18.45 -12.99
N LYS A 377 -6.84 -18.42 -12.40
CA LYS A 377 -7.65 -17.19 -12.35
C LYS A 377 -6.94 -16.09 -11.56
N ALA A 378 -6.35 -16.45 -10.42
CA ALA A 378 -5.56 -15.53 -9.61
C ALA A 378 -4.29 -15.08 -10.32
N ILE A 379 -3.56 -16.01 -10.97
CA ILE A 379 -2.36 -15.69 -11.76
C ILE A 379 -2.71 -14.70 -12.88
N ASN A 380 -3.79 -14.93 -13.62
CA ASN A 380 -4.24 -14.04 -14.69
C ASN A 380 -4.65 -12.64 -14.19
N TYR A 381 -5.19 -12.56 -12.98
CA TYR A 381 -5.47 -11.27 -12.33
C TYR A 381 -4.19 -10.54 -11.94
N LEU A 382 -3.23 -11.23 -11.31
CA LEU A 382 -2.03 -10.63 -10.71
C LEU A 382 -0.96 -10.28 -11.75
N ARG A 383 -0.73 -11.13 -12.75
CA ARG A 383 0.40 -11.00 -13.70
C ARG A 383 0.49 -9.65 -14.39
N PRO A 384 -0.59 -9.03 -14.92
CA PRO A 384 -0.49 -7.73 -15.57
C PRO A 384 -0.03 -6.59 -14.64
N LEU A 385 -0.23 -6.74 -13.32
CA LEU A 385 0.07 -5.71 -12.35
C LEU A 385 1.58 -5.54 -12.08
N ILE A 386 2.38 -6.56 -12.42
CA ILE A 386 3.83 -6.54 -12.20
C ILE A 386 4.63 -6.20 -13.47
N ILE A 387 3.96 -5.94 -14.59
CA ILE A 387 4.60 -5.81 -15.90
C ILE A 387 5.30 -4.46 -16.08
N GLY A 388 6.48 -4.55 -16.72
CA GLY A 388 7.31 -3.43 -17.17
C GLY A 388 8.24 -2.89 -16.08
N GLU A 389 9.39 -2.40 -16.53
CA GLU A 389 10.46 -1.88 -15.70
C GLU A 389 10.46 -0.36 -15.74
N VAL A 390 10.74 0.26 -14.58
CA VAL A 390 10.88 1.70 -14.44
C VAL A 390 11.97 1.98 -13.42
N PHE A 391 13.21 1.82 -13.85
CA PHE A 391 14.34 2.04 -12.97
C PHE A 391 14.45 3.50 -12.56
N PRO A 392 14.84 3.80 -11.30
CA PRO A 392 15.29 5.13 -10.92
C PRO A 392 16.61 5.44 -11.63
N GLU A 393 16.91 6.72 -11.78
CA GLU A 393 18.26 7.13 -12.14
C GLU A 393 19.22 6.75 -11.00
N PHE A 394 20.42 6.27 -11.33
CA PHE A 394 21.46 5.93 -10.36
C PHE A 394 22.61 6.94 -10.44
N GLU A 395 23.18 7.26 -9.29
CA GLU A 395 24.35 8.11 -9.11
C GLU A 395 25.28 7.41 -8.12
N GLU A 396 26.53 7.19 -8.50
CA GLU A 396 27.51 6.45 -7.68
C GLU A 396 27.00 5.07 -7.17
N GLY A 397 26.23 4.35 -7.98
CA GLY A 397 25.72 3.03 -7.66
C GLY A 397 24.47 3.00 -6.77
N ILE A 398 23.93 4.16 -6.36
CA ILE A 398 22.74 4.28 -5.51
C ILE A 398 21.65 5.06 -6.25
N PRO A 399 20.34 4.76 -6.03
CA PRO A 399 19.27 5.53 -6.64
C PRO A 399 19.36 7.03 -6.29
N LYS A 400 19.41 7.87 -7.32
CA LYS A 400 19.44 9.32 -7.18
C LYS A 400 18.17 9.83 -6.54
N LEU A 401 18.30 10.63 -5.50
CA LEU A 401 17.17 11.25 -4.81
C LEU A 401 16.95 12.68 -5.27
N SER A 402 15.68 13.05 -5.43
CA SER A 402 15.29 14.44 -5.68
C SER A 402 15.50 15.29 -4.43
N ASN A 403 16.11 16.46 -4.61
CA ASN A 403 16.24 17.46 -3.58
C ASN A 403 15.09 18.45 -3.66
N LEU A 404 14.24 18.49 -2.63
CA LEU A 404 13.17 19.46 -2.47
C LEU A 404 13.53 20.43 -1.35
N LYS A 405 13.06 21.67 -1.49
CA LYS A 405 13.26 22.73 -0.47
C LYS A 405 12.37 22.53 0.75
N LEU A 406 11.18 21.94 0.56
CA LEU A 406 10.17 21.65 1.59
C LEU A 406 9.84 22.86 2.48
N LEU A 407 9.74 24.05 1.87
CA LEU A 407 9.53 25.32 2.58
C LEU A 407 8.10 25.35 3.16
N LEU A 408 8.03 25.65 4.45
CA LEU A 408 6.77 25.82 5.15
C LEU A 408 6.13 27.18 4.85
N VAL A 409 4.82 27.19 4.79
CA VAL A 409 4.02 28.42 4.76
C VAL A 409 4.02 29.04 6.17
N PRO A 410 4.12 30.37 6.30
CA PRO A 410 3.97 31.04 7.61
C PRO A 410 2.66 30.68 8.30
N LYS A 411 2.71 30.37 9.58
CA LYS A 411 1.52 30.12 10.40
C LYS A 411 0.68 31.37 10.57
N LYS A 412 -0.63 31.21 10.57
CA LYS A 412 -1.62 32.30 10.75
C LYS A 412 -2.40 32.18 12.06
N LEU A 413 -2.32 31.02 12.68
CA LEU A 413 -3.12 30.67 13.86
C LEU A 413 -2.21 30.42 15.06
N LYS A 414 -2.78 30.51 16.25
CA LYS A 414 -2.08 30.14 17.49
C LYS A 414 -1.67 28.66 17.47
N LYS A 415 -0.61 28.36 18.20
CA LYS A 415 -0.15 26.97 18.38
C LYS A 415 -1.30 26.13 18.93
N TRP A 416 -1.57 25.00 18.27
CA TRP A 416 -2.58 24.07 18.70
C TRP A 416 -2.00 23.09 19.73
N SER A 417 -2.73 22.90 20.82
CA SER A 417 -2.51 21.85 21.81
C SER A 417 -3.70 20.91 21.79
N ALA A 418 -3.44 19.62 21.54
CA ALA A 418 -4.47 18.59 21.50
C ALA A 418 -5.16 18.38 22.85
#